data_ad77ad15e4200e4a8d9c422c2bd079b0
#
_entry.id   ad77ad15e4200e4a8d9c422c2bd079b0
#
_cell.length_a   1.000
_cell.length_b   1.000
_cell.length_c   1.000
_cell.angle_alpha   90.00
_cell.angle_beta   90.00
_cell.angle_gamma   90.00
#
_symmetry.space_group_name_H-M   'P 1'
#
loop_
_entity.id
_entity.type
_entity.pdbx_description
1 polymer ?
#
loop_
_entity_poly.entity_id
_entity_poly.type
_entity_poly.pdbx_seq_one_letter_code
_entity_poly.pdbx_strand_id
1 'polypeptide(L)'
;MKQLYVVLLSLLLTGCDVSFNKTPPKVLASEPATEQEQRQVFNATVEFLRLLDSGSVDQTWAVSSPSLKESTSEVIWTHGIKAMRFGLGAFVERNSAHIGFTSQMPDAPAGRYAIVECISTFSTGPATEKVVLRKDDSQWRVAGYSVNKRILSVGGSDSKTP
;
A
#
# COMPACT_ATOMS: atom_id res chain seq x y z
N MET A 1 13.46 39.98 58.91
CA MET A 1 14.39 39.71 57.83
C MET A 1 14.00 38.33 57.29
N LYS A 2 13.15 38.32 56.25
CA LYS A 2 12.60 37.08 55.63
C LYS A 2 13.38 36.85 54.35
N GLN A 3 14.22 35.84 54.30
CA GLN A 3 14.89 35.42 53.07
C GLN A 3 13.93 34.60 52.22
N LEU A 4 13.66 35.09 51.03
CA LEU A 4 12.82 34.48 50.03
C LEU A 4 13.70 33.55 49.16
N TYR A 5 13.58 32.26 49.34
CA TYR A 5 14.22 31.27 48.45
C TYR A 5 13.37 31.10 47.18
N VAL A 6 13.87 31.66 46.08
CA VAL A 6 13.37 31.41 44.74
C VAL A 6 14.01 30.13 44.25
N VAL A 7 13.24 29.02 44.26
CA VAL A 7 13.65 27.76 43.66
C VAL A 7 13.35 27.86 42.16
N LEU A 8 14.38 28.03 41.35
CA LEU A 8 14.29 28.03 39.91
C LEU A 8 14.20 26.56 39.44
N LEU A 9 12.99 26.10 39.16
CA LEU A 9 12.73 24.76 38.62
C LEU A 9 13.04 24.75 37.11
N SER A 10 14.25 24.32 36.75
CA SER A 10 14.66 24.12 35.36
C SER A 10 14.01 22.88 34.83
N LEU A 11 12.93 23.03 34.03
CA LEU A 11 12.38 21.93 33.23
C LEU A 11 13.36 21.59 32.12
N LEU A 12 14.07 20.48 32.26
CA LEU A 12 14.80 19.84 31.17
C LEU A 12 13.77 19.17 30.21
N LEU A 13 13.45 19.86 29.14
CA LEU A 13 12.73 19.27 28.00
C LEU A 13 13.72 18.37 27.26
N THR A 14 13.78 17.09 27.62
CA THR A 14 14.41 16.06 26.78
C THR A 14 13.49 15.82 25.58
N GLY A 15 13.76 16.52 24.50
CA GLY A 15 13.16 16.24 23.21
C GLY A 15 13.57 14.84 22.78
N CYS A 16 12.61 13.90 22.71
CA CYS A 16 12.82 12.64 22.01
C CYS A 16 12.98 12.95 20.52
N ASP A 17 14.20 12.86 20.03
CA ASP A 17 14.51 12.92 18.60
C ASP A 17 13.99 11.63 17.97
N VAL A 18 12.76 11.67 17.43
CA VAL A 18 12.21 10.56 16.66
C VAL A 18 12.88 10.60 15.29
N SER A 19 14.04 10.01 15.19
CA SER A 19 14.71 9.72 13.92
C SER A 19 13.85 8.75 13.12
N PHE A 20 13.02 9.26 12.24
CA PHE A 20 12.43 8.45 11.16
C PHE A 20 13.55 8.06 10.21
N ASN A 21 14.18 6.94 10.50
CA ASN A 21 15.14 6.33 9.58
C ASN A 21 14.35 5.83 8.37
N LYS A 22 14.06 6.74 7.43
CA LYS A 22 13.50 6.41 6.12
C LYS A 22 14.62 5.73 5.32
N THR A 23 14.84 4.45 5.58
CA THR A 23 15.54 3.61 4.61
C THR A 23 14.71 3.70 3.32
N PRO A 24 15.26 4.20 2.22
CA PRO A 24 14.51 4.25 0.98
C PRO A 24 14.03 2.84 0.66
N PRO A 25 12.79 2.66 0.19
CA PRO A 25 12.26 1.34 -0.13
C PRO A 25 13.23 0.67 -1.11
N LYS A 26 13.77 -0.49 -0.71
CA LYS A 26 14.65 -1.28 -1.56
C LYS A 26 13.85 -1.61 -2.81
N VAL A 27 14.22 -1.02 -3.94
CA VAL A 27 13.64 -1.36 -5.23
C VAL A 27 14.00 -2.82 -5.50
N LEU A 28 13.04 -3.71 -5.36
CA LEU A 28 13.22 -5.11 -5.70
C LEU A 28 13.39 -5.18 -7.21
N ALA A 29 14.53 -5.70 -7.68
CA ALA A 29 14.72 -5.95 -9.09
C ALA A 29 13.66 -6.94 -9.58
N SER A 30 12.99 -6.60 -10.70
CA SER A 30 12.02 -7.51 -11.28
C SER A 30 12.73 -8.71 -11.88
N GLU A 31 12.31 -9.90 -11.48
CA GLU A 31 12.78 -11.16 -12.03
C GLU A 31 12.04 -11.49 -13.34
N PRO A 32 12.67 -12.23 -14.26
CA PRO A 32 12.01 -12.70 -15.48
C PRO A 32 10.73 -13.50 -15.17
N ALA A 33 9.71 -13.32 -15.99
CA ALA A 33 8.46 -14.08 -15.93
C ALA A 33 8.00 -14.45 -17.34
N THR A 34 7.37 -15.61 -17.46
CA THR A 34 6.77 -16.05 -18.73
C THR A 34 5.53 -15.20 -19.05
N GLU A 35 5.17 -15.13 -20.32
CA GLU A 35 3.92 -14.47 -20.73
C GLU A 35 2.69 -15.09 -20.06
N GLN A 36 2.72 -16.41 -19.83
CA GLN A 36 1.65 -17.10 -19.13
C GLN A 36 1.53 -16.60 -17.69
N GLU A 37 2.64 -16.45 -16.96
CA GLU A 37 2.63 -15.89 -15.59
C GLU A 37 2.11 -14.46 -15.59
N GLN A 38 2.57 -13.63 -16.53
CA GLN A 38 2.08 -12.26 -16.65
C GLN A 38 0.57 -12.19 -16.87
N ARG A 39 0.03 -13.03 -17.77
CA ARG A 39 -1.43 -13.11 -18.01
C ARG A 39 -2.19 -13.60 -16.79
N GLN A 40 -1.68 -14.61 -16.09
CA GLN A 40 -2.31 -15.13 -14.88
C GLN A 40 -2.36 -14.07 -13.76
N VAL A 41 -1.25 -13.36 -13.53
CA VAL A 41 -1.16 -12.26 -12.56
C VAL A 41 -2.12 -11.14 -12.94
N PHE A 42 -2.14 -10.74 -14.20
CA PHE A 42 -3.05 -9.69 -14.68
C PHE A 42 -4.51 -10.09 -14.43
N ASN A 43 -4.93 -11.29 -14.79
CA ASN A 43 -6.30 -11.76 -14.62
C ASN A 43 -6.71 -11.81 -13.12
N ALA A 44 -5.84 -12.35 -12.27
CA ALA A 44 -6.09 -12.38 -10.82
C ALA A 44 -6.20 -10.98 -10.21
N THR A 45 -5.36 -10.04 -10.68
CA THR A 45 -5.42 -8.64 -10.27
C THR A 45 -6.73 -7.98 -10.72
N VAL A 46 -7.14 -8.16 -11.97
CA VAL A 46 -8.39 -7.61 -12.51
C VAL A 46 -9.59 -8.13 -11.73
N GLU A 47 -9.64 -9.44 -11.44
CA GLU A 47 -10.71 -10.03 -10.64
C GLU A 47 -10.79 -9.40 -9.24
N PHE A 48 -9.67 -9.32 -8.55
CA PHE A 48 -9.60 -8.70 -7.22
C PHE A 48 -10.06 -7.24 -7.23
N LEU A 49 -9.52 -6.44 -8.15
CA LEU A 49 -9.85 -5.01 -8.24
C LEU A 49 -11.32 -4.80 -8.63
N ARG A 50 -11.89 -5.65 -9.50
CA ARG A 50 -13.31 -5.62 -9.84
C ARG A 50 -14.20 -5.87 -8.62
N LEU A 51 -13.84 -6.80 -7.75
CA LEU A 51 -14.55 -7.03 -6.48
C LEU A 51 -14.53 -5.77 -5.59
N LEU A 52 -13.40 -5.09 -5.52
CA LEU A 52 -13.28 -3.83 -4.79
C LEU A 52 -14.15 -2.72 -5.39
N ASP A 53 -14.08 -2.55 -6.71
CA ASP A 53 -14.76 -1.47 -7.43
C ASP A 53 -16.29 -1.64 -7.42
N SER A 54 -16.77 -2.89 -7.39
CA SER A 54 -18.19 -3.24 -7.25
C SER A 54 -18.72 -3.20 -5.81
N GLY A 55 -17.86 -2.91 -4.83
CA GLY A 55 -18.23 -2.96 -3.40
C GLY A 55 -18.32 -4.36 -2.80
N SER A 56 -17.98 -5.41 -3.57
CA SER A 56 -18.01 -6.81 -3.14
C SER A 56 -16.78 -7.21 -2.31
N VAL A 57 -16.39 -6.34 -1.35
CA VAL A 57 -15.14 -6.49 -0.59
C VAL A 57 -15.07 -7.82 0.17
N ASP A 58 -16.18 -8.31 0.69
CA ASP A 58 -16.24 -9.58 1.42
C ASP A 58 -15.78 -10.78 0.54
N GLN A 59 -16.04 -10.72 -0.77
CA GLN A 59 -15.63 -11.76 -1.71
C GLN A 59 -14.11 -11.79 -1.97
N THR A 60 -13.39 -10.72 -1.63
CA THR A 60 -11.93 -10.67 -1.82
C THR A 60 -11.18 -11.67 -0.94
N TRP A 61 -11.80 -12.10 0.18
CA TRP A 61 -11.24 -13.13 1.04
C TRP A 61 -11.09 -14.48 0.35
N ALA A 62 -12.02 -14.83 -0.54
CA ALA A 62 -11.96 -16.09 -1.29
C ALA A 62 -10.74 -16.18 -2.21
N VAL A 63 -10.34 -15.05 -2.81
CA VAL A 63 -9.18 -14.97 -3.73
C VAL A 63 -7.86 -14.63 -3.02
N SER A 64 -7.88 -14.55 -1.69
CA SER A 64 -6.70 -14.29 -0.87
C SER A 64 -5.84 -15.53 -0.68
N SER A 65 -4.51 -15.31 -0.58
CA SER A 65 -3.52 -16.37 -0.36
C SER A 65 -3.63 -17.00 1.03
N PRO A 66 -3.21 -18.27 1.20
CA PRO A 66 -3.09 -18.86 2.52
C PRO A 66 -2.25 -18.03 3.48
N SER A 67 -1.11 -17.49 3.02
CA SER A 67 -0.22 -16.68 3.87
C SER A 67 -0.89 -15.39 4.38
N LEU A 68 -1.77 -14.77 3.59
CA LEU A 68 -2.57 -13.64 4.07
C LEU A 68 -3.56 -14.10 5.15
N LYS A 69 -4.23 -15.23 4.92
CA LYS A 69 -5.22 -15.79 5.85
C LYS A 69 -4.61 -16.26 7.17
N GLU A 70 -3.33 -16.63 7.17
CA GLU A 70 -2.57 -16.95 8.39
C GLU A 70 -2.16 -15.70 9.17
N SER A 71 -1.92 -14.57 8.48
CA SER A 71 -1.46 -13.32 9.09
C SER A 71 -2.57 -12.41 9.60
N THR A 72 -3.82 -12.60 9.13
CA THR A 72 -4.96 -11.78 9.52
C THR A 72 -6.26 -12.57 9.45
N SER A 73 -7.34 -12.03 10.03
CA SER A 73 -8.67 -12.62 9.89
C SER A 73 -9.46 -11.95 8.76
N GLU A 74 -10.47 -12.67 8.25
CA GLU A 74 -11.40 -12.14 7.24
C GLU A 74 -12.05 -10.82 7.67
N VAL A 75 -12.43 -10.73 8.95
CA VAL A 75 -13.08 -9.52 9.50
C VAL A 75 -12.13 -8.32 9.46
N ILE A 76 -10.87 -8.51 9.91
CA ILE A 76 -9.86 -7.44 9.91
C ILE A 76 -9.55 -7.01 8.48
N TRP A 77 -9.34 -7.96 7.57
CA TRP A 77 -9.09 -7.71 6.16
C TRP A 77 -10.22 -6.91 5.52
N THR A 78 -11.44 -7.40 5.63
CA THR A 78 -12.63 -6.80 5.02
C THR A 78 -12.90 -5.40 5.56
N HIS A 79 -12.85 -5.21 6.88
CA HIS A 79 -13.07 -3.89 7.49
C HIS A 79 -11.95 -2.91 7.12
N GLY A 80 -10.70 -3.35 7.10
CA GLY A 80 -9.56 -2.53 6.70
C GLY A 80 -9.70 -2.03 5.26
N ILE A 81 -10.06 -2.90 4.32
CA ILE A 81 -10.30 -2.51 2.92
C ILE A 81 -11.50 -1.58 2.81
N LYS A 82 -12.63 -1.88 3.46
CA LYS A 82 -13.83 -1.02 3.43
C LYS A 82 -13.50 0.39 3.93
N ALA A 83 -12.77 0.51 5.04
CA ALA A 83 -12.34 1.81 5.58
C ALA A 83 -11.42 2.56 4.62
N MET A 84 -10.44 1.87 4.03
CA MET A 84 -9.52 2.44 3.04
C MET A 84 -10.29 2.94 1.80
N ARG A 85 -11.18 2.12 1.24
CA ARG A 85 -11.99 2.47 0.06
C ARG A 85 -12.95 3.61 0.34
N PHE A 86 -13.55 3.66 1.53
CA PHE A 86 -14.38 4.79 1.97
C PHE A 86 -13.59 6.10 1.94
N GLY A 87 -12.34 6.12 2.42
CA GLY A 87 -11.47 7.30 2.41
C GLY A 87 -11.01 7.74 1.01
N LEU A 88 -11.10 6.86 0.00
CA LEU A 88 -10.78 7.18 -1.40
C LEU A 88 -12.00 7.74 -2.15
N GLY A 89 -13.21 7.44 -1.70
CA GLY A 89 -14.45 7.73 -2.40
C GLY A 89 -14.71 6.78 -3.58
N ALA A 90 -15.59 7.20 -4.50
CA ALA A 90 -15.96 6.39 -5.63
C ALA A 90 -14.78 6.18 -6.60
N PHE A 91 -14.64 4.95 -7.11
CA PHE A 91 -13.71 4.65 -8.19
C PHE A 91 -14.18 5.31 -9.49
N VAL A 92 -13.24 5.93 -10.23
CA VAL A 92 -13.52 6.60 -11.52
C VAL A 92 -12.89 5.82 -12.66
N GLU A 93 -11.57 5.62 -12.62
CA GLU A 93 -10.85 4.93 -13.69
C GLU A 93 -9.51 4.36 -13.21
N ARG A 94 -8.95 3.45 -14.00
CA ARG A 94 -7.61 2.90 -13.81
C ARG A 94 -6.84 3.00 -15.13
N ASN A 95 -5.76 3.79 -15.14
CA ASN A 95 -5.12 4.23 -16.39
C ASN A 95 -3.95 3.36 -16.81
N SER A 96 -3.22 2.78 -15.87
CA SER A 96 -2.05 1.97 -16.17
C SER A 96 -1.78 0.96 -15.08
N ALA A 97 -1.12 -0.14 -15.47
CA ALA A 97 -0.63 -1.13 -14.54
C ALA A 97 0.82 -1.50 -14.89
N HIS A 98 1.64 -1.66 -13.86
CA HIS A 98 3.00 -2.17 -13.96
C HIS A 98 3.12 -3.46 -13.15
N ILE A 99 3.71 -4.50 -13.71
CA ILE A 99 3.85 -5.81 -13.06
C ILE A 99 5.34 -6.11 -12.89
N GLY A 100 5.76 -6.35 -11.64
CA GLY A 100 7.07 -6.84 -11.28
C GLY A 100 6.99 -8.20 -10.60
N PHE A 101 8.01 -9.03 -10.76
CA PHE A 101 8.10 -10.36 -10.15
C PHE A 101 9.30 -10.46 -9.23
N THR A 102 9.17 -11.20 -8.14
CA THR A 102 10.28 -11.46 -7.20
C THR A 102 10.07 -12.77 -6.44
N SER A 103 11.16 -13.43 -6.09
CA SER A 103 11.19 -14.55 -5.14
C SER A 103 11.58 -14.10 -3.72
N GLN A 104 11.99 -12.84 -3.56
CA GLN A 104 12.47 -12.26 -2.31
C GLN A 104 11.54 -11.10 -1.88
N MET A 105 10.47 -11.44 -1.16
CA MET A 105 9.59 -10.45 -0.55
C MET A 105 10.03 -10.20 0.90
N PRO A 106 10.38 -8.96 1.28
CA PRO A 106 10.73 -8.65 2.67
C PRO A 106 9.59 -8.99 3.62
N ASP A 107 9.94 -9.53 4.77
CA ASP A 107 9.00 -9.86 5.87
C ASP A 107 7.84 -10.80 5.47
N ALA A 108 8.05 -11.61 4.41
CA ALA A 108 7.05 -12.54 3.92
C ALA A 108 7.65 -13.95 3.76
N PRO A 109 6.82 -15.01 3.81
CA PRO A 109 7.28 -16.38 3.58
C PRO A 109 7.94 -16.55 2.22
N ALA A 110 8.92 -17.45 2.13
CA ALA A 110 9.55 -17.78 0.85
C ALA A 110 8.50 -18.18 -0.18
N GLY A 111 8.66 -17.71 -1.43
CA GLY A 111 7.70 -17.99 -2.50
C GLY A 111 7.89 -17.10 -3.71
N ARG A 112 7.12 -17.36 -4.76
CA ARG A 112 7.07 -16.53 -5.96
C ARG A 112 5.99 -15.45 -5.78
N TYR A 113 6.36 -14.20 -5.94
CA TYR A 113 5.48 -13.04 -5.80
C TYR A 113 5.40 -12.24 -7.09
N ALA A 114 4.26 -11.58 -7.26
CA ALA A 114 4.07 -10.53 -8.24
C ALA A 114 3.56 -9.28 -7.54
N ILE A 115 4.06 -8.12 -7.94
CA ILE A 115 3.64 -6.82 -7.45
C ILE A 115 3.03 -6.09 -8.63
N VAL A 116 1.76 -5.70 -8.51
CA VAL A 116 1.06 -4.93 -9.54
C VAL A 116 0.76 -3.55 -8.98
N GLU A 117 1.31 -2.53 -9.62
CA GLU A 117 1.05 -1.14 -9.28
C GLU A 117 0.16 -0.51 -10.36
N CYS A 118 -0.98 0.01 -9.94
CA CYS A 118 -1.95 0.66 -10.82
C CYS A 118 -2.05 2.14 -10.48
N ILE A 119 -2.10 2.98 -11.52
CA ILE A 119 -2.46 4.39 -11.37
C ILE A 119 -3.96 4.48 -11.54
N SER A 120 -4.64 4.90 -10.50
CA SER A 120 -6.10 4.95 -10.41
C SER A 120 -6.57 6.35 -10.02
N THR A 121 -7.76 6.71 -10.46
CA THR A 121 -8.45 7.94 -10.07
C THR A 121 -9.69 7.59 -9.28
N PHE A 122 -9.86 8.23 -8.13
CA PHE A 122 -11.03 8.15 -7.29
C PHE A 122 -11.67 9.53 -7.18
N SER A 123 -12.90 9.62 -6.69
CA SER A 123 -13.58 10.90 -6.52
C SER A 123 -12.84 11.90 -5.62
N THR A 124 -11.95 11.42 -4.74
CA THR A 124 -11.10 12.26 -3.89
C THR A 124 -9.72 12.57 -4.53
N GLY A 125 -9.45 12.10 -5.75
CA GLY A 125 -8.22 12.35 -6.49
C GLY A 125 -7.43 11.11 -6.88
N PRO A 126 -6.25 11.29 -7.49
CA PRO A 126 -5.41 10.20 -7.97
C PRO A 126 -4.75 9.43 -6.82
N ALA A 127 -4.55 8.13 -7.05
CA ALA A 127 -3.89 7.23 -6.13
C ALA A 127 -3.08 6.16 -6.87
N THR A 128 -2.10 5.57 -6.19
CA THR A 128 -1.42 4.36 -6.64
C THR A 128 -1.94 3.20 -5.82
N GLU A 129 -2.59 2.25 -6.48
CA GLU A 129 -2.99 0.97 -5.88
C GLU A 129 -1.88 -0.04 -6.09
N LYS A 130 -1.53 -0.78 -5.04
CA LYS A 130 -0.56 -1.86 -5.10
C LYS A 130 -1.24 -3.16 -4.66
N VAL A 131 -1.25 -4.14 -5.57
CA VAL A 131 -1.69 -5.51 -5.29
C VAL A 131 -0.47 -6.40 -5.26
N VAL A 132 -0.27 -7.11 -4.16
CA VAL A 132 0.75 -8.15 -4.03
C VAL A 132 0.06 -9.49 -4.21
N LEU A 133 0.56 -10.30 -5.14
CA LEU A 133 0.09 -11.66 -5.36
C LEU A 133 1.20 -12.64 -5.00
N ARG A 134 0.80 -13.82 -4.54
CA ARG A 134 1.68 -14.96 -4.29
C ARG A 134 1.22 -16.15 -5.09
N LYS A 135 2.17 -16.93 -5.60
CA LYS A 135 1.88 -18.17 -6.31
C LYS A 135 1.76 -19.32 -5.30
N ASP A 136 0.53 -19.80 -5.10
CA ASP A 136 0.21 -20.92 -4.23
C ASP A 136 -0.44 -22.04 -5.08
N ASP A 137 0.08 -23.25 -5.02
CA ASP A 137 -0.44 -24.40 -5.77
C ASP A 137 -0.68 -24.10 -7.27
N SER A 138 0.28 -23.42 -7.91
CA SER A 138 0.22 -22.97 -9.30
C SER A 138 -0.82 -21.87 -9.60
N GLN A 139 -1.51 -21.34 -8.61
CA GLN A 139 -2.47 -20.23 -8.73
C GLN A 139 -1.91 -18.95 -8.11
N TRP A 140 -2.17 -17.81 -8.76
CA TRP A 140 -1.86 -16.50 -8.21
C TRP A 140 -3.00 -16.01 -7.34
N ARG A 141 -2.70 -15.75 -6.05
CA ARG A 141 -3.66 -15.31 -5.05
C ARG A 141 -3.19 -14.02 -4.38
N VAL A 142 -4.12 -13.20 -3.94
CA VAL A 142 -3.79 -11.91 -3.31
C VAL A 142 -3.17 -12.14 -1.94
N ALA A 143 -1.94 -11.64 -1.77
CA ALA A 143 -1.18 -11.68 -0.53
C ALA A 143 -1.13 -10.30 0.18
N GLY A 144 -1.59 -9.23 -0.48
CA GLY A 144 -1.67 -7.90 0.11
C GLY A 144 -2.27 -6.87 -0.83
N TYR A 145 -2.80 -5.81 -0.25
CA TYR A 145 -3.32 -4.65 -0.97
C TYR A 145 -3.04 -3.37 -0.18
N SER A 146 -2.59 -2.35 -0.88
CA SER A 146 -2.39 -1.03 -0.29
C SER A 146 -2.67 0.07 -1.32
N VAL A 147 -2.99 1.26 -0.81
CA VAL A 147 -3.23 2.44 -1.65
C VAL A 147 -2.50 3.64 -1.08
N ASN A 148 -1.80 4.37 -1.94
CA ASN A 148 -1.16 5.62 -1.62
C ASN A 148 -1.81 6.75 -2.42
N LYS A 149 -2.42 7.73 -1.75
CA LYS A 149 -2.92 8.95 -2.40
C LYS A 149 -1.74 9.72 -2.98
N ARG A 150 -1.87 10.16 -4.21
CA ARG A 150 -0.91 11.08 -4.83
C ARG A 150 -1.31 12.51 -4.47
N ILE A 151 -0.44 13.20 -3.73
CA ILE A 151 -0.57 14.64 -3.53
C ILE A 151 -0.01 15.29 -4.80
N LEU A 152 -0.89 15.86 -5.61
CA LEU A 152 -0.45 16.74 -6.70
C LEU A 152 0.05 18.02 -6.03
N SER A 153 1.36 18.15 -5.88
CA SER A 153 1.95 19.46 -5.57
C SER A 153 1.63 20.36 -6.76
N VAL A 154 0.69 21.27 -6.58
CA VAL A 154 0.53 22.40 -7.52
C VAL A 154 1.85 23.17 -7.42
N GLY A 155 2.70 22.99 -8.42
CA GLY A 155 3.96 23.70 -8.52
C GLY A 155 3.67 25.19 -8.43
N GLY A 156 4.15 25.82 -7.35
CA GLY A 156 4.23 27.26 -7.27
C GLY A 156 5.07 27.73 -8.45
N SER A 157 4.44 28.43 -9.36
CA SER A 157 5.12 29.18 -10.39
C SER A 157 6.05 30.17 -9.69
N ASP A 158 7.35 29.89 -9.70
CA ASP A 158 8.34 30.91 -9.45
C ASP A 158 8.17 32.04 -10.50
N SER A 159 7.35 33.02 -10.14
CA SER A 159 7.36 34.31 -10.82
C SER A 159 8.66 35.01 -10.41
N LYS A 160 9.72 34.69 -11.13
CA LYS A 160 10.92 35.51 -11.16
C LYS A 160 10.58 36.74 -11.99
N THR A 161 10.21 37.81 -11.30
CA THR A 161 10.11 39.15 -11.89
C THR A 161 11.50 39.80 -11.96
N PRO A 162 11.84 40.52 -13.04
CA PRO A 162 13.15 41.07 -13.33
C PRO A 162 13.60 42.18 -12.38
#